data_1f1aeed58d4dc027f5ba29ff4356e25d
#
_entry.id   1f1aeed58d4dc027f5ba29ff4356e25d
#
_cell.length_a   1.000
_cell.length_b   1.000
_cell.length_c   1.000
_cell.angle_alpha   90.00
_cell.angle_beta   90.00
_cell.angle_gamma   90.00
#
_symmetry.space_group_name_H-M   'P 1'
#
loop_
_entity.id
_entity.type
_entity.pdbx_description
1 polymer ?
#
loop_
_entity_poly.entity_id
_entity_poly.type
_entity_poly.pdbx_seq_one_letter_code
_entity_poly.pdbx_strand_id
1 'polypeptide(L)'
;TYAAKLRAVAYIDSPSMATPQDVVQRRASFGGRVELLRPRVSVMDDSGQTVFRPYSARAAGLRARIDYEKGWWWSKSNQDVMNITGLEQVDTFILGEQNCTANLLNMENISTIIRHDGFKHWGNRLCSSHSQWRFEPVRRTADVIEDSIQEAMLPYVDRPLDRDVAEDILGSINAYMRQLKNL
;
A
#
# COMPACT_ATOMS: atom_id res chain seq x y z
N THR A 1 6.88 6.77 -14.20
CA THR A 1 7.57 5.74 -13.38
C THR A 1 7.18 4.34 -13.83
N TYR A 2 8.06 3.34 -13.68
CA TYR A 2 7.75 1.93 -13.99
C TYR A 2 6.53 1.42 -13.22
N ALA A 3 6.39 1.79 -11.94
CA ALA A 3 5.23 1.43 -11.14
C ALA A 3 3.90 1.90 -11.75
N ALA A 4 3.87 3.07 -12.41
CA ALA A 4 2.66 3.53 -13.09
C ALA A 4 2.34 2.70 -14.34
N LYS A 5 3.36 2.31 -15.11
CA LYS A 5 3.18 1.47 -16.31
C LYS A 5 2.69 0.06 -15.96
N LEU A 6 3.15 -0.48 -14.83
CA LEU A 6 2.81 -1.82 -14.34
C LEU A 6 1.57 -1.83 -13.44
N ARG A 7 0.92 -0.69 -13.22
CA ARG A 7 -0.17 -0.54 -12.23
C ARG A 7 0.18 -1.12 -10.84
N ALA A 8 1.47 -1.01 -10.48
CA ALA A 8 2.03 -1.54 -9.24
C ALA A 8 2.22 -0.44 -8.20
N VAL A 9 2.39 -0.83 -6.95
CA VAL A 9 2.84 0.03 -5.84
C VAL A 9 4.28 -0.33 -5.49
N ALA A 10 5.13 0.69 -5.34
CA ALA A 10 6.52 0.53 -4.92
C ALA A 10 6.67 0.84 -3.43
N TYR A 11 7.28 -0.06 -2.69
CA TYR A 11 7.63 0.12 -1.29
C TYR A 11 9.08 0.58 -1.19
N ILE A 12 9.30 1.78 -0.64
CA ILE A 12 10.62 2.41 -0.56
C ILE A 12 10.94 2.72 0.89
N ASP A 13 12.13 2.32 1.33
CA ASP A 13 12.60 2.59 2.67
C ASP A 13 13.20 3.99 2.80
N SER A 14 13.03 4.59 3.97
CA SER A 14 13.80 5.76 4.37
C SER A 14 15.28 5.39 4.57
N PRO A 15 16.22 6.35 4.45
CA PRO A 15 17.60 6.11 4.83
C PRO A 15 17.72 5.65 6.30
N SER A 16 18.79 4.91 6.59
CA SER A 16 19.14 4.55 7.96
C SER A 16 19.28 5.80 8.83
N MET A 17 18.76 5.74 10.05
CA MET A 17 18.81 6.82 11.04
C MET A 17 18.24 8.16 10.58
N ALA A 18 17.46 8.21 9.49
CA ALA A 18 16.81 9.43 9.01
C ALA A 18 15.83 9.99 10.06
N THR A 19 15.88 11.29 10.29
CA THR A 19 14.89 11.97 11.16
C THR A 19 13.50 12.01 10.49
N PRO A 20 12.42 12.20 11.23
CA PRO A 20 11.09 12.40 10.64
C PRO A 20 11.07 13.51 9.57
N GLN A 21 11.79 14.62 9.82
CA GLN A 21 11.89 15.75 8.90
C GLN A 21 12.61 15.37 7.60
N ASP A 22 13.71 14.62 7.67
CA ASP A 22 14.43 14.15 6.48
C ASP A 22 13.54 13.27 5.59
N VAL A 23 12.73 12.41 6.23
CA VAL A 23 11.81 11.52 5.51
C VAL A 23 10.67 12.31 4.85
N VAL A 24 10.15 13.34 5.52
CA VAL A 24 9.13 14.25 4.95
C VAL A 24 9.69 14.99 3.73
N GLN A 25 10.92 15.52 3.80
CA GLN A 25 11.56 16.15 2.65
C GLN A 25 11.75 15.17 1.49
N ARG A 26 12.21 13.96 1.80
CA ARG A 26 12.42 12.91 0.80
C ARG A 26 11.13 12.49 0.11
N ARG A 27 10.00 12.49 0.83
CA ARG A 27 8.68 12.14 0.29
C ARG A 27 8.32 12.99 -0.93
N ALA A 28 8.71 14.26 -0.97
CA ALA A 28 8.44 15.14 -2.09
C ALA A 28 9.05 14.69 -3.44
N SER A 29 10.08 13.85 -3.39
CA SER A 29 10.74 13.29 -4.58
C SER A 29 10.01 12.10 -5.20
N PHE A 30 8.96 11.57 -4.55
CA PHE A 30 8.28 10.35 -4.98
C PHE A 30 6.90 10.65 -5.56
N GLY A 31 6.53 9.85 -6.57
CA GLY A 31 5.20 9.93 -7.20
C GLY A 31 4.13 9.12 -6.48
N GLY A 32 2.90 9.26 -6.95
CA GLY A 32 1.69 8.76 -6.31
C GLY A 32 1.51 7.23 -6.25
N ARG A 33 2.50 6.45 -6.69
CA ARG A 33 2.49 4.98 -6.57
C ARG A 33 3.60 4.45 -5.68
N VAL A 34 4.12 5.30 -4.81
CA VAL A 34 5.15 4.96 -3.84
C VAL A 34 4.57 5.03 -2.44
N GLU A 35 4.79 4.00 -1.66
CA GLU A 35 4.65 4.04 -0.21
C GLU A 35 6.04 4.17 0.42
N LEU A 36 6.23 5.27 1.14
CA LEU A 36 7.48 5.55 1.84
C LEU A 36 7.40 4.99 3.26
N LEU A 37 8.38 4.19 3.62
CA LEU A 37 8.40 3.38 4.82
C LEU A 37 9.52 3.81 5.78
N ARG A 38 9.18 3.80 7.06
CA ARG A 38 10.11 4.05 8.17
C ARG A 38 9.67 3.19 9.37
N PRO A 39 10.57 2.83 10.30
CA PRO A 39 12.03 2.77 10.21
C PRO A 39 12.49 1.46 9.59
N ARG A 40 13.83 1.22 9.56
CA ARG A 40 14.37 -0.13 9.34
C ARG A 40 14.01 -1.03 10.51
N VAL A 41 13.92 -2.32 10.25
CA VAL A 41 13.54 -3.33 11.25
C VAL A 41 14.74 -4.15 11.67
N SER A 42 14.82 -4.53 12.93
CA SER A 42 15.79 -5.50 13.39
C SER A 42 15.23 -6.92 13.27
N VAL A 43 16.07 -7.81 12.81
CA VAL A 43 15.77 -9.23 12.65
C VAL A 43 16.96 -10.05 13.16
N MET A 44 16.69 -11.28 13.56
CA MET A 44 17.74 -12.24 13.87
C MET A 44 18.22 -12.86 12.55
N ASP A 45 19.52 -12.89 12.32
CA ASP A 45 20.11 -13.58 11.18
C ASP A 45 20.34 -15.07 11.48
N ASP A 46 20.86 -15.81 10.49
CA ASP A 46 21.11 -17.25 10.62
C ASP A 46 22.21 -17.58 11.66
N SER A 47 23.03 -16.59 12.03
CA SER A 47 24.05 -16.73 13.09
C SER A 47 23.52 -16.37 14.49
N GLY A 48 22.24 -16.00 14.60
CA GLY A 48 21.63 -15.57 15.86
C GLY A 48 21.95 -14.13 16.25
N GLN A 49 22.57 -13.35 15.36
CA GLN A 49 22.85 -11.93 15.61
C GLN A 49 21.70 -11.04 15.16
N THR A 50 21.46 -9.96 15.91
CA THR A 50 20.48 -8.96 15.53
C THR A 50 21.06 -8.01 14.48
N VAL A 51 20.43 -7.96 13.31
CA VAL A 51 20.82 -7.11 12.19
C VAL A 51 19.68 -6.22 11.74
N PHE A 52 19.99 -5.00 11.26
CA PHE A 52 18.99 -4.11 10.70
C PHE A 52 18.80 -4.38 9.20
N ARG A 53 17.54 -4.53 8.80
CA ARG A 53 17.14 -4.79 7.42
C ARG A 53 16.13 -3.75 6.93
N PRO A 54 16.04 -3.51 5.62
CA PRO A 54 14.98 -2.69 5.04
C PRO A 54 13.58 -3.20 5.42
N TYR A 55 12.67 -2.28 5.67
CA TYR A 55 11.29 -2.62 6.03
C TYR A 55 10.44 -3.00 4.79
N SER A 56 10.79 -2.50 3.61
CA SER A 56 10.04 -2.69 2.36
C SER A 56 9.71 -4.16 2.06
N ALA A 57 10.66 -5.07 2.26
CA ALA A 57 10.43 -6.51 2.07
C ALA A 57 9.34 -7.06 3.01
N ARG A 58 9.31 -6.62 4.27
CA ARG A 58 8.29 -7.01 5.25
C ARG A 58 6.93 -6.38 4.93
N ALA A 59 6.90 -5.13 4.50
CA ALA A 59 5.69 -4.45 4.08
C ALA A 59 5.06 -5.12 2.84
N ALA A 60 5.87 -5.54 1.88
CA ALA A 60 5.41 -6.32 0.73
C ALA A 60 4.87 -7.69 1.14
N GLY A 61 5.56 -8.41 2.04
CA GLY A 61 5.09 -9.69 2.58
C GLY A 61 3.79 -9.54 3.38
N LEU A 62 3.67 -8.49 4.19
CA LEU A 62 2.44 -8.14 4.89
C LEU A 62 1.30 -7.89 3.90
N ARG A 63 1.55 -7.15 2.81
CA ARG A 63 0.55 -6.92 1.77
C ARG A 63 0.07 -8.22 1.14
N ALA A 64 1.00 -9.10 0.76
CA ALA A 64 0.67 -10.39 0.17
C ALA A 64 -0.16 -11.27 1.13
N ARG A 65 0.18 -11.27 2.42
CA ARG A 65 -0.61 -11.97 3.44
C ARG A 65 -2.04 -11.43 3.54
N ILE A 66 -2.20 -10.11 3.61
CA ILE A 66 -3.53 -9.50 3.70
C ILE A 66 -4.34 -9.74 2.43
N ASP A 67 -3.73 -9.72 1.26
CA ASP A 67 -4.38 -10.06 -0.01
C ASP A 67 -4.94 -11.48 0.02
N TYR A 68 -4.18 -12.42 0.56
CA TYR A 68 -4.59 -13.82 0.68
C TYR A 68 -5.67 -14.04 1.75
N GLU A 69 -5.53 -13.43 2.93
CA GLU A 69 -6.41 -13.69 4.08
C GLU A 69 -7.73 -12.90 4.03
N LYS A 70 -7.69 -11.65 3.53
CA LYS A 70 -8.78 -10.68 3.63
C LYS A 70 -9.20 -10.07 2.30
N GLY A 71 -8.38 -10.21 1.27
CA GLY A 71 -8.60 -9.63 -0.05
C GLY A 71 -7.83 -8.34 -0.33
N TRP A 72 -7.68 -8.05 -1.62
CA TRP A 72 -6.87 -6.96 -2.15
C TRP A 72 -7.39 -5.54 -1.83
N TRP A 73 -8.65 -5.42 -1.42
CA TRP A 73 -9.30 -4.16 -1.00
C TRP A 73 -9.05 -3.81 0.46
N TRP A 74 -8.53 -4.76 1.26
CA TRP A 74 -8.32 -4.54 2.68
C TRP A 74 -7.06 -3.71 2.97
N SER A 75 -7.13 -2.82 3.98
CA SER A 75 -5.96 -2.06 4.44
C SER A 75 -5.00 -2.93 5.23
N LYS A 76 -3.68 -2.76 5.01
CA LYS A 76 -2.65 -3.37 5.85
C LYS A 76 -2.32 -2.57 7.11
N SER A 77 -2.88 -1.36 7.26
CA SER A 77 -2.71 -0.56 8.48
C SER A 77 -3.30 -1.29 9.70
N ASN A 78 -2.65 -1.14 10.84
CA ASN A 78 -2.98 -1.82 12.09
C ASN A 78 -2.88 -3.37 12.02
N GLN A 79 -2.09 -3.89 11.10
CA GLN A 79 -1.82 -5.33 11.00
C GLN A 79 -0.41 -5.65 11.52
N ASP A 80 -0.25 -6.85 12.10
CA ASP A 80 1.00 -7.26 12.71
C ASP A 80 2.10 -7.48 11.68
N VAL A 81 3.26 -6.88 11.94
CA VAL A 81 4.50 -7.11 11.19
C VAL A 81 5.25 -8.25 11.85
N MET A 82 5.29 -9.39 11.18
CA MET A 82 5.86 -10.61 11.74
C MET A 82 7.37 -10.72 11.52
N ASN A 83 8.02 -11.57 12.34
CA ASN A 83 9.42 -11.93 12.23
C ASN A 83 10.38 -10.73 12.31
N ILE A 84 10.07 -9.79 13.20
CA ILE A 84 10.97 -8.70 13.58
C ILE A 84 11.19 -8.72 15.08
N THR A 85 12.39 -8.36 15.52
CA THR A 85 12.79 -8.34 16.94
C THR A 85 12.77 -6.92 17.51
N GLY A 86 12.80 -5.91 16.65
CA GLY A 86 12.78 -4.52 17.06
C GLY A 86 12.80 -3.56 15.88
N LEU A 87 13.03 -2.29 16.19
CA LEU A 87 13.08 -1.18 15.25
C LEU A 87 14.37 -0.41 15.41
N GLU A 88 14.94 0.09 14.32
CA GLU A 88 16.12 0.97 14.35
C GLU A 88 15.83 2.29 15.08
N GLN A 89 14.62 2.81 14.89
CA GLN A 89 14.10 3.99 15.57
C GLN A 89 12.65 3.74 15.98
N VAL A 90 12.27 4.25 17.13
CA VAL A 90 10.89 4.11 17.63
C VAL A 90 10.17 5.44 17.47
N ASP A 91 9.14 5.45 16.66
CA ASP A 91 8.23 6.59 16.55
C ASP A 91 7.19 6.53 17.68
N THR A 92 6.97 7.65 18.36
CA THR A 92 6.01 7.71 19.46
C THR A 92 4.60 7.50 18.94
N PHE A 93 3.85 6.68 19.65
CA PHE A 93 2.43 6.45 19.39
C PHE A 93 1.65 6.44 20.71
N ILE A 94 0.66 7.29 20.82
CA ILE A 94 -0.26 7.35 21.95
C ILE A 94 -1.68 7.40 21.38
N LEU A 95 -2.50 6.43 21.78
CA LEU A 95 -3.88 6.34 21.29
C LEU A 95 -4.67 7.58 21.77
N GLY A 96 -5.31 8.27 20.82
CA GLY A 96 -6.07 9.50 21.10
C GLY A 96 -5.24 10.78 21.03
N GLU A 97 -3.90 10.71 20.96
CA GLU A 97 -3.05 11.89 20.82
C GLU A 97 -2.72 12.17 19.35
N GLN A 98 -3.02 13.37 18.89
CA GLN A 98 -2.79 13.78 17.51
C GLN A 98 -1.33 14.17 17.23
N ASN A 99 -0.59 14.64 18.25
CA ASN A 99 0.77 15.17 18.11
C ASN A 99 1.89 14.11 18.25
N CYS A 100 1.55 12.82 18.28
CA CYS A 100 2.56 11.76 18.29
C CYS A 100 3.26 11.64 16.92
N THR A 101 4.53 11.23 16.93
CA THR A 101 5.37 11.14 15.71
C THR A 101 4.72 10.25 14.64
N ALA A 102 4.11 9.14 15.04
CA ALA A 102 3.44 8.23 14.11
C ALA A 102 2.29 8.91 13.35
N ASN A 103 1.50 9.76 14.01
CA ASN A 103 0.43 10.52 13.38
C ASN A 103 0.97 11.61 12.46
N LEU A 104 2.00 12.35 12.88
CA LEU A 104 2.63 13.39 12.06
C LEU A 104 3.19 12.79 10.76
N LEU A 105 3.86 11.64 10.83
CA LEU A 105 4.34 10.93 9.66
C LEU A 105 3.19 10.48 8.74
N ASN A 106 2.11 9.98 9.33
CA ASN A 106 0.93 9.54 8.59
C ASN A 106 0.21 10.69 7.88
N MET A 107 0.16 11.89 8.50
CA MET A 107 -0.36 13.10 7.86
C MET A 107 0.45 13.47 6.61
N GLU A 108 1.75 13.21 6.64
CA GLU A 108 2.68 13.42 5.51
C GLU A 108 2.75 12.22 4.55
N ASN A 109 1.81 11.28 4.63
CA ASN A 109 1.75 10.07 3.78
C ASN A 109 2.99 9.17 3.88
N ILE A 110 3.53 9.03 5.08
CA ILE A 110 4.64 8.14 5.40
C ILE A 110 4.11 7.06 6.33
N SER A 111 4.36 5.80 5.99
CA SER A 111 4.00 4.66 6.83
C SER A 111 5.11 4.33 7.82
N THR A 112 4.73 4.04 9.06
CA THR A 112 5.66 3.67 10.12
C THR A 112 5.24 2.36 10.80
N ILE A 113 6.00 1.94 11.80
CA ILE A 113 5.68 0.81 12.68
C ILE A 113 5.46 1.35 14.08
N ILE A 114 4.33 1.04 14.66
CA ILE A 114 4.01 1.35 16.06
C ILE A 114 4.18 0.12 16.95
N ARG A 115 4.48 0.36 18.24
CA ARG A 115 4.49 -0.68 19.27
C ARG A 115 3.19 -0.61 20.07
N HIS A 116 2.28 -1.54 19.79
CA HIS A 116 1.03 -1.71 20.52
C HIS A 116 0.61 -3.17 20.41
N ASP A 117 0.78 -3.93 21.49
CA ASP A 117 0.61 -5.39 21.51
C ASP A 117 1.40 -6.08 20.37
N GLY A 118 2.70 -5.78 20.29
CA GLY A 118 3.56 -6.21 19.19
C GLY A 118 3.99 -5.06 18.29
N PHE A 119 4.37 -5.38 17.07
CA PHE A 119 4.77 -4.41 16.04
C PHE A 119 3.69 -4.34 14.97
N LYS A 120 3.04 -3.20 14.83
CA LYS A 120 1.96 -3.01 13.84
C LYS A 120 2.35 -2.01 12.78
N HIS A 121 2.07 -2.36 11.53
CA HIS A 121 2.16 -1.41 10.43
C HIS A 121 1.16 -0.27 10.62
N TRP A 122 1.61 0.97 10.52
CA TRP A 122 0.78 2.15 10.74
C TRP A 122 0.88 3.10 9.55
N GLY A 123 -0.13 3.06 8.70
CA GLY A 123 -0.23 3.82 7.46
C GLY A 123 -0.88 3.01 6.35
N ASN A 124 -1.51 3.71 5.42
CA ASN A 124 -2.11 3.14 4.21
C ASN A 124 -2.12 4.14 3.06
N ARG A 125 -1.19 5.13 3.12
CA ARG A 125 -1.16 6.24 2.17
C ARG A 125 0.08 6.15 1.29
N LEU A 126 -0.14 6.44 0.02
CA LEU A 126 0.92 6.61 -0.99
C LEU A 126 1.38 8.07 -1.02
N CYS A 127 2.56 8.34 -1.56
CA CYS A 127 3.12 9.69 -1.74
C CYS A 127 2.34 10.56 -2.74
N SER A 128 1.05 10.26 -2.96
CA SER A 128 0.20 10.99 -3.87
C SER A 128 -0.24 12.33 -3.29
N SER A 129 -0.21 13.39 -4.10
CA SER A 129 -0.83 14.67 -3.79
C SER A 129 -2.35 14.66 -4.05
N HIS A 130 -2.86 13.68 -4.79
CA HIS A 130 -4.26 13.59 -5.16
C HIS A 130 -5.08 12.96 -4.03
N SER A 131 -6.11 13.64 -3.56
CA SER A 131 -6.90 13.25 -2.38
C SER A 131 -7.58 11.88 -2.50
N GLN A 132 -8.08 11.50 -3.67
CA GLN A 132 -8.74 10.22 -3.92
C GLN A 132 -7.75 9.06 -4.04
N TRP A 133 -6.62 9.28 -4.70
CA TRP A 133 -5.64 8.24 -5.03
C TRP A 133 -4.52 8.07 -4.02
N ARG A 134 -4.57 8.78 -2.91
CA ARG A 134 -3.53 8.67 -1.87
C ARG A 134 -3.64 7.40 -1.03
N PHE A 135 -4.81 6.77 -0.95
CA PHE A 135 -4.99 5.55 -0.17
C PHE A 135 -4.62 4.33 -1.01
N GLU A 136 -3.68 3.52 -0.51
CA GLU A 136 -3.21 2.32 -1.19
C GLU A 136 -4.36 1.35 -1.54
N PRO A 137 -5.28 1.00 -0.62
CA PRO A 137 -6.38 0.10 -0.95
C PRO A 137 -7.28 0.64 -2.08
N VAL A 138 -7.57 1.94 -2.06
CA VAL A 138 -8.40 2.58 -3.10
C VAL A 138 -7.72 2.52 -4.45
N ARG A 139 -6.41 2.85 -4.50
CA ARG A 139 -5.65 2.79 -5.76
C ARG A 139 -5.56 1.38 -6.32
N ARG A 140 -5.30 0.39 -5.46
CA ARG A 140 -5.23 -1.02 -5.87
C ARG A 140 -6.58 -1.56 -6.32
N THR A 141 -7.64 -1.19 -5.63
CA THR A 141 -9.01 -1.54 -6.03
C THR A 141 -9.33 -1.02 -7.43
N ALA A 142 -9.01 0.23 -7.72
CA ALA A 142 -9.20 0.79 -9.05
C ALA A 142 -8.36 0.05 -10.10
N ASP A 143 -7.09 -0.25 -9.81
CA ASP A 143 -6.21 -0.98 -10.72
C ASP A 143 -6.78 -2.38 -11.06
N VAL A 144 -7.25 -3.14 -10.07
CA VAL A 144 -7.86 -4.47 -10.28
C VAL A 144 -9.13 -4.38 -11.12
N ILE A 145 -9.98 -3.38 -10.85
CA ILE A 145 -11.22 -3.18 -11.62
C ILE A 145 -10.88 -2.81 -13.07
N GLU A 146 -9.95 -1.87 -13.28
CA GLU A 146 -9.53 -1.44 -14.61
C GLU A 146 -8.94 -2.61 -15.42
N ASP A 147 -8.05 -3.42 -14.81
CA ASP A 147 -7.44 -4.58 -15.46
C ASP A 147 -8.48 -5.66 -15.78
N SER A 148 -9.39 -5.95 -14.85
CA SER A 148 -10.45 -6.95 -15.07
C SER A 148 -11.41 -6.54 -16.20
N ILE A 149 -11.79 -5.26 -16.26
CA ILE A 149 -12.63 -4.75 -17.34
C ILE A 149 -11.87 -4.83 -18.67
N GLN A 150 -10.60 -4.42 -18.69
CA GLN A 150 -9.78 -4.46 -19.90
C GLN A 150 -9.65 -5.87 -20.45
N GLU A 151 -9.39 -6.86 -19.59
CA GLU A 151 -9.31 -8.27 -19.99
C GLU A 151 -10.66 -8.80 -20.49
N ALA A 152 -11.76 -8.46 -19.81
CA ALA A 152 -13.11 -8.84 -20.23
C ALA A 152 -13.54 -8.24 -21.58
N MET A 153 -12.89 -7.17 -22.01
CA MET A 153 -13.20 -6.53 -23.31
C MET A 153 -12.43 -7.14 -24.50
N LEU A 154 -11.44 -8.00 -24.26
CA LEU A 154 -10.68 -8.66 -25.35
C LEU A 154 -11.56 -9.39 -26.39
N PRO A 155 -12.66 -10.10 -26.03
CA PRO A 155 -13.53 -10.76 -27.01
C PRO A 155 -14.27 -9.80 -27.96
N TYR A 156 -14.31 -8.51 -27.63
CA TYR A 156 -14.95 -7.49 -28.46
C TYR A 156 -13.99 -6.77 -29.42
N VAL A 157 -12.69 -7.04 -29.30
CA VAL A 157 -11.68 -6.50 -30.24
C VAL A 157 -11.96 -7.03 -31.64
N ASP A 158 -11.86 -6.15 -32.64
CA ASP A 158 -12.11 -6.44 -34.07
C ASP A 158 -13.57 -6.82 -34.44
N ARG A 159 -14.52 -6.71 -33.50
CA ARG A 159 -15.94 -6.86 -33.83
C ARG A 159 -16.53 -5.55 -34.36
N PRO A 160 -17.45 -5.60 -35.32
CA PRO A 160 -18.19 -4.42 -35.72
C PRO A 160 -18.89 -3.80 -34.49
N LEU A 161 -18.73 -2.49 -34.32
CA LEU A 161 -19.38 -1.78 -33.23
C LEU A 161 -20.82 -1.42 -33.66
N ASP A 162 -21.77 -2.26 -33.30
CA ASP A 162 -23.19 -2.03 -33.42
C ASP A 162 -23.82 -1.77 -32.04
N ARG A 163 -25.13 -1.52 -32.03
CA ARG A 163 -25.87 -1.22 -30.80
C ARG A 163 -25.87 -2.42 -29.84
N ASP A 164 -26.04 -3.61 -30.35
CA ASP A 164 -26.14 -4.83 -29.54
C ASP A 164 -24.81 -5.11 -28.82
N VAL A 165 -23.69 -4.96 -29.52
CA VAL A 165 -22.35 -5.06 -28.92
C VAL A 165 -22.10 -4.01 -27.82
N ALA A 166 -22.56 -2.78 -28.05
CA ALA A 166 -22.45 -1.73 -27.03
C ALA A 166 -23.29 -2.04 -25.78
N GLU A 167 -24.51 -2.56 -25.95
CA GLU A 167 -25.39 -2.98 -24.85
C GLU A 167 -24.81 -4.19 -24.09
N ASP A 168 -24.22 -5.16 -24.78
CA ASP A 168 -23.51 -6.31 -24.18
C ASP A 168 -22.31 -5.87 -23.31
N ILE A 169 -21.49 -4.97 -23.82
CA ILE A 169 -20.34 -4.40 -23.08
C ILE A 169 -20.82 -3.73 -21.81
N LEU A 170 -21.80 -2.83 -21.91
CA LEU A 170 -22.36 -2.14 -20.73
C LEU A 170 -23.00 -3.12 -19.75
N GLY A 171 -23.71 -4.12 -20.24
CA GLY A 171 -24.32 -5.18 -19.43
C GLY A 171 -23.28 -5.95 -18.62
N SER A 172 -22.20 -6.38 -19.27
CA SER A 172 -21.09 -7.12 -18.67
C SER A 172 -20.37 -6.30 -17.59
N ILE A 173 -20.02 -5.05 -17.88
CA ILE A 173 -19.38 -4.14 -16.92
C ILE A 173 -20.29 -3.91 -15.70
N ASN A 174 -21.57 -3.62 -15.93
CA ASN A 174 -22.54 -3.39 -14.85
C ASN A 174 -22.76 -4.65 -13.98
N ALA A 175 -22.75 -5.84 -14.59
CA ALA A 175 -22.85 -7.10 -13.84
C ALA A 175 -21.63 -7.30 -12.92
N TYR A 176 -20.42 -7.08 -13.45
CA TYR A 176 -19.18 -7.15 -12.67
C TYR A 176 -19.19 -6.15 -11.51
N MET A 177 -19.54 -4.89 -11.76
CA MET A 177 -19.60 -3.86 -10.71
C MET A 177 -20.62 -4.19 -9.62
N ARG A 178 -21.74 -4.85 -9.96
CA ARG A 178 -22.71 -5.33 -8.97
C ARG A 178 -22.17 -6.47 -8.12
N GLN A 179 -21.37 -7.38 -8.68
CA GLN A 179 -20.70 -8.43 -7.91
C GLN A 179 -19.71 -7.85 -6.90
N LEU A 180 -18.88 -6.88 -7.32
CA LEU A 180 -17.92 -6.23 -6.44
C LEU A 180 -18.57 -5.47 -5.27
N LYS A 181 -19.77 -4.95 -5.46
CA LYS A 181 -20.49 -4.26 -4.38
C LYS A 181 -20.88 -5.19 -3.22
N ASN A 182 -20.92 -6.49 -3.44
CA ASN A 182 -21.32 -7.49 -2.46
C ASN A 182 -20.12 -8.19 -1.78
N LEU A 183 -18.89 -7.78 -2.10
CA LEU A 183 -17.66 -8.19 -1.43
C LEU A 183 -17.38 -7.29 -0.22
#